data_72995ad1b52b844140e67d339b11a679
#
_entry.id   72995ad1b52b844140e67d339b11a679
#
_cell.length_a   1.000
_cell.length_b   1.000
_cell.length_c   1.000
_cell.angle_alpha   90.00
_cell.angle_beta   90.00
_cell.angle_gamma   90.00
#
_symmetry.space_group_name_H-M   'P 1'
#
loop_
_entity.id
_entity.type
_entity.pdbx_description
1 polymer ?
#
loop_
_entity_poly.entity_id
_entity_poly.type
_entity_poly.pdbx_seq_one_letter_code
_entity_poly.pdbx_strand_id
1 'polypeptide(L)'
;MNKVKVLPLLWLALCASIVWSAEDTDTGFSGLPGATLEDFFTAAINYSPQLRIAEENLNISGARKRAANGALLPQVNANASISDNRRHQMNLLQEFDGERYSLQLTQALFNWQAFAARKQARYIEDQAEAEYYYELAFLLTDVADKYFNVLQAQDALDSLVSEIEAVTNQLAQIQSLYDRQLAQITDLYQGQASLAAVRSEQLQLEAELALNQEALRSVSGLDVAELFQLDDLAEIPTLENSVQYYVQQSRQRNQQIQAREYALRAARERISERKGAYMPRVTFIAQRQDSDVGFDNLPISRTDNTYVGLDFSIPIYAGGSNRAALSEAISQRSIAESELRAVRLEAGERVRSAYLQVQSSEARTEAARFLVESTALAAEAMQQGFELGTVTSVDVLNALRDQYRAERDLQQTRYEHIKYLLLLKRETGTLDAEDMLEVGSWLTPPQA
;
A
#
# COMPACT_ATOMS: atom_id res chain seq x y z
N MET A 1 -48.91 34.96 40.85
CA MET A 1 -47.63 35.22 41.56
C MET A 1 -47.25 33.93 42.26
N ASN A 2 -46.42 33.14 41.60
CA ASN A 2 -45.68 32.12 42.30
C ASN A 2 -44.39 31.79 41.53
N LYS A 3 -43.33 31.76 42.27
CA LYS A 3 -41.94 31.82 41.87
C LYS A 3 -41.52 30.55 41.11
N VAL A 4 -41.09 30.73 39.87
CA VAL A 4 -40.30 29.75 39.12
C VAL A 4 -38.96 29.58 39.81
N LYS A 5 -38.72 28.42 40.42
CA LYS A 5 -37.39 28.01 40.88
C LYS A 5 -36.60 27.48 39.69
N VAL A 6 -35.77 28.32 39.13
CA VAL A 6 -34.77 27.96 38.18
C VAL A 6 -33.68 27.17 38.94
N LEU A 7 -33.61 25.86 38.74
CA LEU A 7 -32.47 25.04 39.13
C LEU A 7 -31.37 25.26 38.10
N PRO A 8 -30.12 25.50 38.50
CA PRO A 8 -29.04 25.80 37.57
C PRO A 8 -28.61 24.54 36.82
N LEU A 9 -28.82 24.56 35.52
CA LEU A 9 -28.12 23.70 34.54
C LEU A 9 -26.64 24.09 34.49
N LEU A 10 -25.89 23.57 35.40
CA LEU A 10 -24.44 23.78 35.52
C LEU A 10 -23.74 22.41 35.66
N TRP A 11 -23.77 21.62 34.56
CA TRP A 11 -22.86 20.45 34.41
C TRP A 11 -22.88 19.94 32.98
N LEU A 12 -22.46 20.80 32.03
CA LEU A 12 -22.16 20.37 30.67
C LEU A 12 -21.15 21.35 30.03
N ALA A 13 -20.00 21.47 30.68
CA ALA A 13 -18.86 22.18 30.11
C ALA A 13 -17.57 21.59 30.65
N LEU A 14 -17.31 20.33 30.29
CA LEU A 14 -15.96 19.73 30.38
C LEU A 14 -15.74 18.80 29.20
N CYS A 15 -15.98 19.29 28.00
CA CYS A 15 -15.22 18.85 26.83
C CYS A 15 -14.04 19.79 26.74
N ALA A 16 -12.99 19.45 27.48
CA ALA A 16 -11.68 20.04 27.31
C ALA A 16 -11.30 19.86 25.83
N SER A 17 -11.23 20.97 25.12
CA SER A 17 -10.54 21.13 23.87
C SER A 17 -9.08 20.76 24.09
N ILE A 18 -8.74 19.50 23.86
CA ILE A 18 -7.37 19.12 23.53
C ILE A 18 -7.18 19.66 22.12
N VAL A 19 -6.77 20.89 22.03
CA VAL A 19 -6.08 21.43 20.88
C VAL A 19 -4.78 20.67 20.82
N TRP A 20 -4.74 19.63 20.00
CA TRP A 20 -3.51 19.04 19.58
C TRP A 20 -2.86 20.09 18.68
N SER A 21 -1.92 20.82 19.26
CA SER A 21 -0.91 21.56 18.52
C SER A 21 -0.23 20.52 17.65
N ALA A 22 -0.53 20.50 16.37
CA ALA A 22 0.34 19.92 15.38
C ALA A 22 1.61 20.79 15.45
N GLU A 23 2.61 20.35 16.16
CA GLU A 23 3.98 20.77 15.93
C GLU A 23 4.29 20.26 14.51
N ASP A 24 4.23 21.19 13.54
CA ASP A 24 4.96 21.06 12.30
C ASP A 24 6.44 20.92 12.70
N THR A 25 6.86 19.70 12.95
CA THR A 25 8.27 19.36 12.83
C THR A 25 8.56 19.36 11.33
N ASP A 26 8.79 20.56 10.81
CA ASP A 26 9.58 20.76 9.61
C ASP A 26 10.98 20.21 9.93
N THR A 27 11.11 18.89 9.87
CA THR A 27 12.39 18.22 9.77
C THR A 27 12.89 18.50 8.37
N GLY A 28 13.43 19.71 8.19
CA GLY A 28 14.27 20.02 7.06
C GLY A 28 15.43 19.02 7.02
N PHE A 29 15.20 17.89 6.39
CA PHE A 29 16.26 17.05 5.85
C PHE A 29 16.87 17.83 4.68
N SER A 30 17.74 18.78 5.00
CA SER A 30 18.69 19.35 4.04
C SER A 30 19.51 18.18 3.53
N GLY A 31 19.48 17.95 2.19
CA GLY A 31 20.08 16.85 1.48
C GLY A 31 21.44 16.45 2.06
N LEU A 32 21.46 15.32 2.74
CA LEU A 32 22.71 14.66 3.11
C LEU A 32 23.31 14.12 1.82
N PRO A 33 24.60 14.36 1.54
CA PRO A 33 25.27 13.67 0.46
C PRO A 33 25.22 12.16 0.77
N GLY A 34 24.58 11.40 -0.12
CA GLY A 34 24.45 9.95 0.02
C GLY A 34 23.24 9.49 0.84
N ALA A 35 22.02 9.77 0.39
CA ALA A 35 20.83 9.16 0.97
C ALA A 35 20.79 7.65 0.65
N THR A 36 20.62 6.84 1.70
CA THR A 36 20.55 5.39 1.57
C THR A 36 19.16 4.93 1.11
N LEU A 37 19.05 3.72 0.59
CA LEU A 37 17.76 3.11 0.27
C LEU A 37 16.83 3.03 1.50
N GLU A 38 17.40 2.83 2.70
CA GLU A 38 16.66 2.78 3.97
C GLU A 38 16.05 4.13 4.35
N ASP A 39 16.75 5.24 4.08
CA ASP A 39 16.21 6.59 4.30
C ASP A 39 14.97 6.83 3.44
N PHE A 40 15.02 6.41 2.16
CA PHE A 40 13.88 6.49 1.26
C PHE A 40 12.71 5.62 1.70
N PHE A 41 12.95 4.41 2.22
CA PHE A 41 11.89 3.56 2.77
C PHE A 41 11.23 4.20 3.98
N THR A 42 12.03 4.68 4.93
CA THR A 42 11.51 5.31 6.16
C THR A 42 10.69 6.55 5.83
N ALA A 43 11.18 7.37 4.91
CA ALA A 43 10.45 8.54 4.45
C ALA A 43 9.15 8.16 3.73
N ALA A 44 9.18 7.18 2.81
CA ALA A 44 8.01 6.74 2.05
C ALA A 44 6.91 6.16 2.95
N ILE A 45 7.25 5.41 4.00
CA ILE A 45 6.28 4.89 4.97
C ILE A 45 5.51 6.04 5.63
N ASN A 46 6.18 7.13 5.96
CA ASN A 46 5.54 8.31 6.58
C ASN A 46 4.81 9.21 5.57
N TYR A 47 5.25 9.22 4.32
CA TYR A 47 4.76 10.13 3.29
C TYR A 47 3.63 9.53 2.44
N SER A 48 3.57 8.20 2.26
CA SER A 48 2.65 7.54 1.32
C SER A 48 1.17 7.71 1.69
N PRO A 49 0.34 8.38 0.85
CA PRO A 49 -1.11 8.47 1.07
C PRO A 49 -1.80 7.11 1.00
N GLN A 50 -1.33 6.19 0.14
CA GLN A 50 -1.91 4.87 -0.03
C GLN A 50 -1.75 4.01 1.21
N LEU A 51 -0.54 4.01 1.80
CA LEU A 51 -0.29 3.29 3.06
C LEU A 51 -1.12 3.90 4.20
N ARG A 52 -1.24 5.23 4.26
CA ARG A 52 -2.09 5.92 5.23
C ARG A 52 -3.56 5.55 5.10
N ILE A 53 -4.08 5.44 3.86
CA ILE A 53 -5.45 4.96 3.60
C ILE A 53 -5.63 3.53 4.10
N ALA A 54 -4.66 2.64 3.87
CA ALA A 54 -4.71 1.25 4.36
C ALA A 54 -4.69 1.20 5.89
N GLU A 55 -3.86 2.00 6.55
CA GLU A 55 -3.81 2.14 8.01
C GLU A 55 -5.15 2.63 8.58
N GLU A 56 -5.74 3.67 8.00
CA GLU A 56 -7.04 4.18 8.46
C GLU A 56 -8.18 3.18 8.20
N ASN A 57 -8.12 2.38 7.15
CA ASN A 57 -9.07 1.28 6.93
C ASN A 57 -8.94 0.19 8.01
N LEU A 58 -7.72 -0.11 8.46
CA LEU A 58 -7.47 -1.00 9.60
C LEU A 58 -8.05 -0.38 10.89
N ASN A 59 -7.80 0.91 11.15
CA ASN A 59 -8.35 1.64 12.29
C ASN A 59 -9.89 1.63 12.30
N ILE A 60 -10.53 1.84 11.14
CA ILE A 60 -11.98 1.76 10.96
C ILE A 60 -12.48 0.35 11.30
N SER A 61 -11.79 -0.69 10.82
CA SER A 61 -12.16 -2.08 11.07
C SER A 61 -12.03 -2.44 12.55
N GLY A 62 -10.97 -1.98 13.22
CA GLY A 62 -10.80 -2.07 14.68
C GLY A 62 -11.89 -1.34 15.46
N ALA A 63 -12.31 -0.15 15.01
CA ALA A 63 -13.42 0.57 15.62
C ALA A 63 -14.76 -0.19 15.45
N ARG A 64 -15.03 -0.77 14.27
CA ARG A 64 -16.21 -1.61 14.01
C ARG A 64 -16.24 -2.85 14.89
N LYS A 65 -15.09 -3.50 15.10
CA LYS A 65 -14.95 -4.63 16.04
C LYS A 65 -15.25 -4.18 17.48
N ARG A 66 -14.75 -3.02 17.93
CA ARG A 66 -15.08 -2.45 19.26
C ARG A 66 -16.58 -2.17 19.37
N ALA A 67 -17.21 -1.60 18.34
CA ALA A 67 -18.65 -1.36 18.31
C ALA A 67 -19.45 -2.68 18.40
N ALA A 68 -19.06 -3.72 17.66
CA ALA A 68 -19.68 -5.04 17.72
C ALA A 68 -19.53 -5.70 19.11
N ASN A 69 -18.40 -5.50 19.78
CA ASN A 69 -18.22 -5.90 21.17
C ASN A 69 -19.14 -5.10 22.11
N GLY A 70 -19.22 -3.78 21.89
CA GLY A 70 -20.07 -2.87 22.66
C GLY A 70 -21.56 -3.27 22.61
N ALA A 71 -22.05 -3.81 21.50
CA ALA A 71 -23.42 -4.29 21.35
C ALA A 71 -23.80 -5.44 22.32
N LEU A 72 -22.82 -6.13 22.88
CA LEU A 72 -22.99 -7.19 23.89
C LEU A 72 -22.85 -6.68 25.34
N LEU A 73 -22.42 -5.44 25.52
CA LEU A 73 -22.25 -4.81 26.83
C LEU A 73 -23.55 -4.10 27.24
N PRO A 74 -23.71 -3.77 28.56
CA PRO A 74 -24.84 -2.99 29.01
C PRO A 74 -24.93 -1.65 28.29
N GLN A 75 -26.14 -1.32 27.78
CA GLN A 75 -26.46 -0.04 27.16
C GLN A 75 -27.31 0.76 28.14
N VAL A 76 -26.92 1.99 28.45
CA VAL A 76 -27.66 2.89 29.33
C VAL A 76 -28.16 4.07 28.51
N ASN A 77 -29.49 4.25 28.50
CA ASN A 77 -30.17 5.35 27.81
C ASN A 77 -30.96 6.19 28.79
N ALA A 78 -30.82 7.49 28.71
CA ALA A 78 -31.65 8.46 29.44
C ALA A 78 -32.48 9.22 28.44
N ASN A 79 -33.78 9.29 28.69
CA ASN A 79 -34.72 10.05 27.87
C ASN A 79 -35.51 11.05 28.76
N ALA A 80 -35.65 12.27 28.25
CA ALA A 80 -36.49 13.29 28.82
C ALA A 80 -37.45 13.81 27.74
N SER A 81 -38.71 13.95 28.07
CA SER A 81 -39.73 14.46 27.17
C SER A 81 -40.63 15.42 27.92
N ILE A 82 -40.82 16.60 27.38
CA ILE A 82 -41.75 17.62 27.87
C ILE A 82 -42.73 17.84 26.73
N SER A 83 -44.03 17.81 27.05
CA SER A 83 -45.12 17.96 26.07
C SER A 83 -46.24 18.82 26.59
N ASP A 84 -46.86 19.60 25.74
CA ASP A 84 -48.16 20.27 25.97
C ASP A 84 -49.23 19.38 25.33
N ASN A 85 -50.15 18.88 26.15
CA ASN A 85 -51.15 17.89 25.73
C ASN A 85 -52.54 18.50 25.77
N ARG A 86 -53.30 18.32 24.70
CA ARG A 86 -54.72 18.68 24.59
C ARG A 86 -55.53 17.41 24.37
N ARG A 87 -56.38 17.09 25.31
CA ARG A 87 -57.25 15.91 25.25
C ARG A 87 -58.71 16.35 25.13
N HIS A 88 -59.39 15.85 24.12
CA HIS A 88 -60.84 15.97 23.98
C HIS A 88 -61.51 14.67 24.38
N GLN A 89 -62.20 14.63 25.49
CA GLN A 89 -62.89 13.45 25.96
C GLN A 89 -64.27 13.84 26.53
N MET A 90 -65.37 13.21 26.05
CA MET A 90 -66.70 13.47 26.47
C MET A 90 -67.11 14.97 26.46
N ASN A 91 -66.80 15.71 25.40
CA ASN A 91 -67.05 17.16 25.23
C ASN A 91 -66.28 18.06 26.23
N LEU A 92 -65.26 17.52 26.95
CA LEU A 92 -64.37 18.30 27.81
C LEU A 92 -63.00 18.40 27.16
N LEU A 93 -62.51 19.65 27.00
CA LEU A 93 -61.17 19.94 26.59
C LEU A 93 -60.35 20.01 27.87
N GLN A 94 -59.30 19.15 27.96
CA GLN A 94 -58.32 19.15 29.04
C GLN A 94 -57.00 19.54 28.44
N GLU A 95 -56.37 20.59 28.93
CA GLU A 95 -55.01 21.02 28.60
C GLU A 95 -54.12 20.77 29.80
N PHE A 96 -52.99 20.05 29.59
CA PHE A 96 -52.05 19.76 30.66
C PHE A 96 -50.61 19.58 30.12
N ASP A 97 -49.64 20.08 30.86
CA ASP A 97 -48.24 19.85 30.60
C ASP A 97 -47.87 18.42 30.98
N GLY A 98 -47.11 17.76 30.11
CA GLY A 98 -46.62 16.42 30.36
C GLY A 98 -45.10 16.37 30.49
N GLU A 99 -44.62 15.72 31.52
CA GLU A 99 -43.23 15.50 31.76
C GLU A 99 -42.95 13.99 31.86
N ARG A 100 -41.90 13.51 31.18
CA ARG A 100 -41.45 12.13 31.32
C ARG A 100 -39.95 12.07 31.37
N TYR A 101 -39.42 11.43 32.37
CA TYR A 101 -37.98 11.14 32.55
C TYR A 101 -37.80 9.63 32.66
N SER A 102 -36.91 9.05 31.89
CA SER A 102 -36.62 7.63 32.00
C SER A 102 -35.15 7.36 31.91
N LEU A 103 -34.68 6.43 32.73
CA LEU A 103 -33.35 5.85 32.69
C LEU A 103 -33.51 4.33 32.46
N GLN A 104 -32.96 3.84 31.37
CA GLN A 104 -33.10 2.45 30.99
C GLN A 104 -31.72 1.83 30.75
N LEU A 105 -31.45 0.70 31.38
CA LEU A 105 -30.34 -0.18 31.12
C LEU A 105 -30.85 -1.41 30.38
N THR A 106 -30.21 -1.71 29.23
CA THR A 106 -30.49 -2.92 28.46
C THR A 106 -29.21 -3.69 28.22
N GLN A 107 -29.24 -5.02 28.39
CA GLN A 107 -28.13 -5.89 28.08
C GLN A 107 -28.58 -7.17 27.40
N ALA A 108 -27.98 -7.47 26.25
CA ALA A 108 -28.18 -8.75 25.58
C ALA A 108 -27.51 -9.86 26.39
N LEU A 109 -28.30 -10.75 26.98
CA LEU A 109 -27.81 -11.96 27.67
C LEU A 109 -27.60 -13.09 26.68
N PHE A 110 -28.51 -13.24 25.72
CA PHE A 110 -28.39 -14.18 24.61
C PHE A 110 -28.88 -13.52 23.32
N ASN A 111 -27.98 -13.33 22.37
CA ASN A 111 -28.28 -12.82 21.04
C ASN A 111 -27.30 -13.41 20.04
N TRP A 112 -27.73 -14.48 19.33
CA TRP A 112 -26.86 -15.17 18.39
C TRP A 112 -26.39 -14.27 17.24
N GLN A 113 -27.25 -13.35 16.77
CA GLN A 113 -26.87 -12.40 15.73
C GLN A 113 -25.70 -11.52 16.19
N ALA A 114 -25.75 -10.98 17.41
CA ALA A 114 -24.70 -10.14 17.96
C ALA A 114 -23.38 -10.92 18.17
N PHE A 115 -23.46 -12.19 18.62
CA PHE A 115 -22.28 -13.04 18.75
C PHE A 115 -21.64 -13.34 17.38
N ALA A 116 -22.44 -13.63 16.37
CA ALA A 116 -21.93 -13.86 15.01
C ALA A 116 -21.40 -12.58 14.37
N ALA A 117 -22.09 -11.45 14.54
CA ALA A 117 -21.63 -10.12 14.07
C ALA A 117 -20.27 -9.73 14.69
N ARG A 118 -20.06 -10.02 16.00
CA ARG A 118 -18.77 -9.84 16.65
C ARG A 118 -17.64 -10.65 15.99
N LYS A 119 -17.90 -11.92 15.70
CA LYS A 119 -16.92 -12.79 15.01
C LYS A 119 -16.66 -12.32 13.59
N GLN A 120 -17.69 -11.91 12.88
CA GLN A 120 -17.57 -11.32 11.54
C GLN A 120 -16.69 -10.06 11.57
N ALA A 121 -16.95 -9.14 12.50
CA ALA A 121 -16.17 -7.91 12.64
C ALA A 121 -14.68 -8.18 12.93
N ARG A 122 -14.37 -9.25 13.69
CA ARG A 122 -12.99 -9.68 13.90
C ARG A 122 -12.32 -10.11 12.59
N TYR A 123 -12.97 -10.96 11.79
CA TYR A 123 -12.39 -11.38 10.51
C TYR A 123 -12.27 -10.27 9.49
N ILE A 124 -13.13 -9.23 9.56
CA ILE A 124 -12.98 -8.01 8.74
C ILE A 124 -11.76 -7.19 9.19
N GLU A 125 -11.46 -7.14 10.49
CA GLU A 125 -10.23 -6.51 10.99
C GLU A 125 -9.00 -7.31 10.56
N ASP A 126 -8.99 -8.65 10.73
CA ASP A 126 -7.91 -9.53 10.28
C ASP A 126 -7.67 -9.39 8.74
N GLN A 127 -8.74 -9.18 7.95
CA GLN A 127 -8.66 -8.88 6.52
C GLN A 127 -7.98 -7.54 6.26
N ALA A 128 -8.41 -6.48 6.94
CA ALA A 128 -7.83 -5.14 6.77
C ALA A 128 -6.35 -5.10 7.20
N GLU A 129 -5.97 -5.87 8.20
CA GLU A 129 -4.57 -6.03 8.61
C GLU A 129 -3.72 -6.68 7.51
N ALA A 130 -4.22 -7.75 6.87
CA ALA A 130 -3.53 -8.39 5.76
C ALA A 130 -3.45 -7.46 4.52
N GLU A 131 -4.48 -6.65 4.26
CA GLU A 131 -4.46 -5.63 3.21
C GLU A 131 -3.43 -4.53 3.49
N TYR A 132 -3.29 -4.09 4.75
CA TYR A 132 -2.26 -3.13 5.16
C TYR A 132 -0.84 -3.67 4.90
N TYR A 133 -0.55 -4.90 5.29
CA TYR A 133 0.76 -5.52 5.03
C TYR A 133 1.04 -5.74 3.54
N TYR A 134 0.00 -5.99 2.75
CA TYR A 134 0.14 -6.05 1.29
C TYR A 134 0.55 -4.69 0.70
N GLU A 135 -0.12 -3.61 1.11
CA GLU A 135 0.22 -2.25 0.67
C GLU A 135 1.61 -1.81 1.14
N LEU A 136 2.02 -2.21 2.36
CA LEU A 136 3.38 -1.96 2.84
C LEU A 136 4.43 -2.66 1.97
N ALA A 137 4.24 -3.95 1.67
CA ALA A 137 5.16 -4.69 0.80
C ALA A 137 5.18 -4.13 -0.63
N PHE A 138 4.03 -3.64 -1.13
CA PHE A 138 3.95 -2.95 -2.42
C PHE A 138 4.76 -1.65 -2.39
N LEU A 139 4.58 -0.81 -1.37
CA LEU A 139 5.32 0.45 -1.22
C LEU A 139 6.83 0.21 -1.19
N LEU A 140 7.30 -0.77 -0.40
CA LEU A 140 8.73 -1.08 -0.30
C LEU A 140 9.31 -1.48 -1.66
N THR A 141 8.61 -2.33 -2.42
CA THR A 141 9.08 -2.72 -3.77
C THR A 141 8.99 -1.56 -4.77
N ASP A 142 7.99 -0.67 -4.68
CA ASP A 142 7.85 0.48 -5.55
C ASP A 142 8.97 1.52 -5.32
N VAL A 143 9.32 1.76 -4.06
CA VAL A 143 10.47 2.64 -3.71
C VAL A 143 11.77 2.05 -4.22
N ALA A 144 12.00 0.74 -4.02
CA ALA A 144 13.20 0.07 -4.55
C ALA A 144 13.28 0.14 -6.08
N ASP A 145 12.18 -0.11 -6.78
CA ASP A 145 12.14 -0.02 -8.25
C ASP A 145 12.51 1.39 -8.73
N LYS A 146 11.93 2.43 -8.11
CA LYS A 146 12.23 3.82 -8.45
C LYS A 146 13.67 4.21 -8.10
N TYR A 147 14.19 3.75 -6.96
CA TYR A 147 15.57 3.98 -6.56
C TYR A 147 16.54 3.40 -7.60
N PHE A 148 16.36 2.13 -7.98
CA PHE A 148 17.20 1.48 -8.99
C PHE A 148 16.99 2.05 -10.40
N ASN A 149 15.82 2.61 -10.73
CA ASN A 149 15.63 3.33 -11.99
C ASN A 149 16.44 4.62 -12.04
N VAL A 150 16.60 5.34 -10.92
CA VAL A 150 17.48 6.51 -10.85
C VAL A 150 18.93 6.10 -11.03
N LEU A 151 19.39 5.07 -10.31
CA LEU A 151 20.77 4.57 -10.46
C LEU A 151 21.05 4.10 -11.88
N GLN A 152 20.14 3.36 -12.49
CA GLN A 152 20.28 2.90 -13.88
C GLN A 152 20.43 4.07 -14.86
N ALA A 153 19.62 5.14 -14.69
CA ALA A 153 19.71 6.32 -15.55
C ALA A 153 21.01 7.10 -15.30
N GLN A 154 21.49 7.15 -14.07
CA GLN A 154 22.75 7.81 -13.70
C GLN A 154 23.95 7.06 -14.29
N ASP A 155 24.06 5.73 -14.09
CA ASP A 155 25.14 4.91 -14.65
C ASP A 155 25.14 4.97 -16.20
N ALA A 156 23.95 4.97 -16.82
CA ALA A 156 23.82 5.11 -18.26
C ALA A 156 24.35 6.47 -18.76
N LEU A 157 24.08 7.54 -18.01
CA LEU A 157 24.58 8.87 -18.32
C LEU A 157 26.10 8.96 -18.16
N ASP A 158 26.66 8.39 -17.09
CA ASP A 158 28.10 8.40 -16.81
C ASP A 158 28.88 7.58 -17.89
N SER A 159 28.36 6.42 -18.28
CA SER A 159 28.89 5.64 -19.41
C SER A 159 28.82 6.44 -20.73
N LEU A 160 27.72 7.16 -20.97
CA LEU A 160 27.56 7.96 -22.17
C LEU A 160 28.52 9.18 -22.23
N VAL A 161 28.81 9.80 -21.09
CA VAL A 161 29.82 10.87 -20.96
C VAL A 161 31.19 10.32 -21.36
N SER A 162 31.54 9.12 -20.91
CA SER A 162 32.77 8.42 -21.30
C SER A 162 32.83 8.08 -22.80
N GLU A 163 31.69 7.68 -23.39
CA GLU A 163 31.54 7.46 -24.84
C GLU A 163 31.74 8.75 -25.63
N ILE A 164 31.16 9.88 -25.18
CA ILE A 164 31.33 11.20 -25.80
C ILE A 164 32.80 11.60 -25.82
N GLU A 165 33.53 11.40 -24.72
CA GLU A 165 34.96 11.68 -24.64
C GLU A 165 35.75 10.81 -25.63
N ALA A 166 35.50 9.49 -25.68
CA ALA A 166 36.16 8.57 -26.58
C ALA A 166 35.88 8.93 -28.06
N VAL A 167 34.62 9.21 -28.43
CA VAL A 167 34.25 9.62 -29.79
C VAL A 167 34.85 10.97 -30.15
N THR A 168 34.95 11.91 -29.20
CA THR A 168 35.56 13.24 -29.39
C THR A 168 37.06 13.10 -29.69
N ASN A 169 37.74 12.25 -28.92
CA ASN A 169 39.16 11.95 -29.14
C ASN A 169 39.42 11.28 -30.49
N GLN A 170 38.57 10.32 -30.88
CA GLN A 170 38.61 9.69 -32.19
C GLN A 170 38.35 10.68 -33.33
N LEU A 171 37.38 11.59 -33.18
CA LEU A 171 37.11 12.64 -34.17
C LEU A 171 38.30 13.59 -34.33
N ALA A 172 38.98 13.98 -33.24
CA ALA A 172 40.15 14.83 -33.28
C ALA A 172 41.33 14.13 -34.05
N GLN A 173 41.47 12.81 -33.89
CA GLN A 173 42.44 12.02 -34.63
C GLN A 173 42.11 11.98 -36.13
N ILE A 174 40.83 11.72 -36.49
CA ILE A 174 40.34 11.75 -37.88
C ILE A 174 40.58 13.14 -38.54
N GLN A 175 40.28 14.22 -37.79
CA GLN A 175 40.51 15.59 -38.27
C GLN A 175 41.98 15.84 -38.53
N SER A 176 42.93 15.40 -37.66
CA SER A 176 44.35 15.54 -37.85
C SER A 176 44.87 14.77 -39.08
N LEU A 177 44.32 13.57 -39.33
CA LEU A 177 44.64 12.82 -40.54
C LEU A 177 44.08 13.47 -41.80
N TYR A 178 42.86 14.01 -41.79
CA TYR A 178 42.25 14.76 -42.89
C TYR A 178 43.07 16.00 -43.25
N ASP A 179 43.48 16.78 -42.26
CA ASP A 179 44.31 17.99 -42.50
C ASP A 179 45.67 17.66 -43.15
N ARG A 180 46.16 16.44 -42.93
CA ARG A 180 47.36 15.90 -43.56
C ARG A 180 47.09 15.18 -44.89
N GLN A 181 45.83 15.18 -45.37
CA GLN A 181 45.37 14.48 -46.61
C GLN A 181 45.51 12.95 -46.52
N LEU A 182 45.50 12.38 -45.34
CA LEU A 182 45.62 10.92 -45.09
C LEU A 182 44.25 10.28 -44.76
N ALA A 183 43.19 11.04 -44.57
CA ALA A 183 41.84 10.56 -44.37
C ALA A 183 40.88 11.22 -45.38
N GLN A 184 39.73 10.55 -45.64
CA GLN A 184 38.68 11.08 -46.54
C GLN A 184 37.78 12.03 -45.80
N ILE A 185 37.16 12.97 -46.56
CA ILE A 185 36.14 13.91 -46.02
C ILE A 185 34.90 13.17 -45.47
N THR A 186 34.58 12.01 -46.05
CA THR A 186 33.50 11.11 -45.60
C THR A 186 33.75 10.61 -44.17
N ASP A 187 34.99 10.28 -43.79
CA ASP A 187 35.32 9.81 -42.45
C ASP A 187 35.16 10.91 -41.41
N LEU A 188 35.53 12.14 -41.79
CA LEU A 188 35.31 13.31 -40.94
C LEU A 188 33.82 13.58 -40.70
N TYR A 189 33.01 13.59 -41.73
CA TYR A 189 31.57 13.79 -41.58
C TYR A 189 30.89 12.66 -40.82
N GLN A 190 31.37 11.43 -40.96
CA GLN A 190 30.87 10.30 -40.18
C GLN A 190 31.20 10.43 -38.70
N GLY A 191 32.44 10.82 -38.35
CA GLY A 191 32.79 11.12 -36.97
C GLY A 191 31.98 12.26 -36.34
N GLN A 192 31.74 13.34 -37.12
CA GLN A 192 30.88 14.44 -36.66
C GLN A 192 29.43 13.96 -36.44
N ALA A 193 28.89 13.15 -37.35
CA ALA A 193 27.55 12.59 -37.21
C ALA A 193 27.44 11.66 -36.00
N SER A 194 28.47 10.82 -35.74
CA SER A 194 28.53 9.96 -34.56
C SER A 194 28.53 10.78 -33.27
N LEU A 195 29.37 11.80 -33.15
CA LEU A 195 29.39 12.68 -31.99
C LEU A 195 28.07 13.40 -31.78
N ALA A 196 27.42 13.88 -32.86
CA ALA A 196 26.11 14.53 -32.75
C ALA A 196 25.02 13.54 -32.27
N ALA A 197 25.06 12.29 -32.71
CA ALA A 197 24.13 11.24 -32.27
C ALA A 197 24.26 10.94 -30.77
N VAL A 198 25.49 10.75 -30.28
CA VAL A 198 25.75 10.45 -28.84
C VAL A 198 25.35 11.65 -27.95
N ARG A 199 25.63 12.89 -28.40
CA ARG A 199 25.17 14.10 -27.68
C ARG A 199 23.65 14.25 -27.66
N SER A 200 22.96 13.82 -28.72
CA SER A 200 21.49 13.80 -28.71
C SER A 200 20.96 12.77 -27.73
N GLU A 201 21.60 11.61 -27.60
CA GLU A 201 21.28 10.58 -26.64
C GLU A 201 21.52 11.06 -25.19
N GLN A 202 22.59 11.84 -24.95
CA GLN A 202 22.85 12.46 -23.65
C GLN A 202 21.66 13.32 -23.17
N LEU A 203 21.15 14.20 -24.02
CA LEU A 203 20.00 15.02 -23.67
C LEU A 203 18.74 14.22 -23.33
N GLN A 204 18.58 13.05 -23.99
CA GLN A 204 17.47 12.15 -23.69
C GLN A 204 17.65 11.47 -22.33
N LEU A 205 18.86 10.98 -22.02
CA LEU A 205 19.16 10.34 -20.72
C LEU A 205 19.12 11.36 -19.55
N GLU A 206 19.55 12.59 -19.77
CA GLU A 206 19.40 13.67 -18.77
C GLU A 206 17.93 13.93 -18.41
N ALA A 207 17.05 13.93 -19.43
CA ALA A 207 15.61 14.06 -19.20
C ALA A 207 15.02 12.83 -18.51
N GLU A 208 15.47 11.61 -18.85
CA GLU A 208 15.05 10.35 -18.20
C GLU A 208 15.49 10.32 -16.73
N LEU A 209 16.74 10.72 -16.45
CA LEU A 209 17.24 10.83 -15.06
C LEU A 209 16.36 11.78 -14.23
N ALA A 210 16.05 12.98 -14.77
CA ALA A 210 15.21 13.94 -14.08
C ALA A 210 13.79 13.39 -13.82
N LEU A 211 13.21 12.65 -14.77
CA LEU A 211 11.90 11.99 -14.59
C LEU A 211 11.95 10.90 -13.52
N ASN A 212 13.00 10.08 -13.50
CA ASN A 212 13.17 9.04 -12.50
C ASN A 212 13.41 9.62 -11.09
N GLN A 213 14.18 10.70 -10.98
CA GLN A 213 14.37 11.45 -9.72
C GLN A 213 13.03 12.01 -9.19
N GLU A 214 12.21 12.61 -10.06
CA GLU A 214 10.89 13.10 -9.65
C GLU A 214 9.95 11.96 -9.28
N ALA A 215 10.02 10.80 -9.95
CA ALA A 215 9.26 9.62 -9.59
C ALA A 215 9.64 9.09 -8.20
N LEU A 216 10.91 9.05 -7.85
CA LEU A 216 11.38 8.65 -6.52
C LEU A 216 10.97 9.68 -5.45
N ARG A 217 11.13 10.97 -5.75
CA ARG A 217 10.68 12.06 -4.88
C ARG A 217 9.18 12.00 -4.61
N SER A 218 8.37 11.71 -5.61
CA SER A 218 6.90 11.66 -5.47
C SER A 218 6.40 10.57 -4.51
N VAL A 219 7.18 9.52 -4.28
CA VAL A 219 6.83 8.42 -3.36
C VAL A 219 7.42 8.61 -1.98
N SER A 220 8.63 9.16 -1.89
CA SER A 220 9.35 9.33 -0.62
C SER A 220 9.17 10.72 0.02
N GLY A 221 8.87 11.73 -0.78
CA GLY A 221 8.85 13.13 -0.33
C GLY A 221 10.25 13.72 -0.11
N LEU A 222 11.34 12.96 -0.37
CA LEU A 222 12.72 13.41 -0.23
C LEU A 222 13.25 13.96 -1.55
N ASP A 223 14.09 15.00 -1.47
CA ASP A 223 14.87 15.46 -2.60
C ASP A 223 15.97 14.44 -2.93
N VAL A 224 16.06 14.10 -4.22
CA VAL A 224 17.00 13.11 -4.71
C VAL A 224 18.29 13.85 -5.10
N ALA A 225 19.32 13.75 -4.26
CA ALA A 225 20.66 14.24 -4.53
C ALA A 225 21.56 13.09 -5.05
N GLU A 226 22.68 12.84 -4.44
CA GLU A 226 23.55 11.70 -4.73
C GLU A 226 23.01 10.46 -4.03
N LEU A 227 22.91 9.35 -4.75
CA LEU A 227 22.47 8.06 -4.22
C LEU A 227 23.65 7.12 -4.00
N PHE A 228 23.51 6.18 -3.08
CA PHE A 228 24.44 5.06 -2.95
C PHE A 228 24.38 4.18 -4.19
N GLN A 229 25.52 3.85 -4.76
CA GLN A 229 25.67 3.10 -6.01
C GLN A 229 25.82 1.60 -5.74
N LEU A 230 25.43 0.76 -6.70
CA LEU A 230 25.60 -0.69 -6.59
C LEU A 230 27.08 -1.05 -6.69
N ASP A 231 27.60 -1.76 -5.69
CA ASP A 231 28.98 -2.27 -5.72
C ASP A 231 29.16 -3.24 -6.90
N ASP A 232 30.23 -3.05 -7.67
CA ASP A 232 30.54 -3.93 -8.81
C ASP A 232 30.84 -5.38 -8.38
N LEU A 233 31.31 -5.56 -7.15
CA LEU A 233 31.61 -6.85 -6.55
C LEU A 233 30.44 -7.46 -5.77
N ALA A 234 29.28 -6.77 -5.71
CA ALA A 234 28.11 -7.28 -5.00
C ALA A 234 27.65 -8.63 -5.59
N GLU A 235 27.63 -9.65 -4.73
CA GLU A 235 27.11 -10.97 -5.07
C GLU A 235 25.59 -10.97 -4.81
N ILE A 236 24.81 -10.82 -5.89
CA ILE A 236 23.35 -10.86 -5.82
C ILE A 236 22.91 -12.33 -5.71
N PRO A 237 22.07 -12.70 -4.72
CA PRO A 237 21.64 -14.08 -4.50
C PRO A 237 20.95 -14.69 -5.73
N THR A 238 21.23 -15.95 -6.00
CA THR A 238 20.60 -16.74 -7.06
C THR A 238 19.45 -17.57 -6.52
N LEU A 239 18.62 -18.13 -7.42
CA LEU A 239 17.49 -18.96 -7.02
C LEU A 239 17.96 -20.35 -6.56
N GLU A 240 17.75 -20.67 -5.28
CA GLU A 240 18.10 -21.97 -4.71
C GLU A 240 17.02 -23.05 -4.90
N ASN A 241 15.75 -22.62 -4.98
CA ASN A 241 14.62 -23.53 -4.92
C ASN A 241 13.83 -23.57 -6.24
N SER A 242 13.02 -24.62 -6.40
CA SER A 242 12.16 -24.77 -7.58
C SER A 242 10.97 -23.81 -7.56
N VAL A 243 10.40 -23.53 -8.73
CA VAL A 243 9.20 -22.69 -8.87
C VAL A 243 8.03 -23.19 -8.02
N GLN A 244 7.90 -24.52 -7.85
CA GLN A 244 6.84 -25.14 -7.03
C GLN A 244 6.96 -24.78 -5.55
N TYR A 245 8.19 -24.67 -5.04
CA TYR A 245 8.45 -24.21 -3.68
C TYR A 245 7.91 -22.78 -3.46
N TYR A 246 8.25 -21.86 -4.36
CA TYR A 246 7.80 -20.47 -4.27
C TYR A 246 6.27 -20.33 -4.41
N VAL A 247 5.64 -21.10 -5.31
CA VAL A 247 4.18 -21.14 -5.43
C VAL A 247 3.53 -21.69 -4.15
N GLN A 248 4.14 -22.67 -3.47
CA GLN A 248 3.63 -23.17 -2.21
C GLN A 248 3.80 -22.17 -1.07
N GLN A 249 4.91 -21.47 -1.00
CA GLN A 249 5.13 -20.38 -0.05
C GLN A 249 4.10 -19.27 -0.23
N SER A 250 3.84 -18.83 -1.46
CA SER A 250 2.81 -17.84 -1.77
C SER A 250 1.43 -18.22 -1.26
N ARG A 251 1.03 -19.49 -1.43
CA ARG A 251 -0.26 -19.98 -0.91
C ARG A 251 -0.42 -19.85 0.61
N GLN A 252 0.69 -19.84 1.36
CA GLN A 252 0.69 -19.79 2.81
C GLN A 252 0.91 -18.39 3.37
N ARG A 253 1.74 -17.58 2.69
CA ARG A 253 2.25 -16.32 3.22
C ARG A 253 1.79 -15.07 2.48
N ASN A 254 1.34 -15.20 1.22
CA ASN A 254 0.91 -14.04 0.45
C ASN A 254 -0.26 -13.32 1.12
N GLN A 255 -0.07 -12.05 1.45
CA GLN A 255 -1.02 -11.23 2.20
C GLN A 255 -2.35 -11.04 1.48
N GLN A 256 -2.34 -10.98 0.15
CA GLN A 256 -3.56 -10.86 -0.64
C GLN A 256 -4.43 -12.13 -0.57
N ILE A 257 -3.79 -13.31 -0.55
CA ILE A 257 -4.50 -14.57 -0.35
C ILE A 257 -5.07 -14.62 1.08
N GLN A 258 -4.29 -14.22 2.09
CA GLN A 258 -4.75 -14.19 3.48
C GLN A 258 -5.94 -13.25 3.66
N ALA A 259 -5.90 -12.06 3.07
CA ALA A 259 -7.01 -11.11 3.09
C ALA A 259 -8.30 -11.74 2.54
N ARG A 260 -8.23 -12.45 1.40
CA ARG A 260 -9.39 -13.15 0.82
C ARG A 260 -9.85 -14.37 1.64
N GLU A 261 -8.95 -15.04 2.35
CA GLU A 261 -9.33 -16.10 3.31
C GLU A 261 -10.09 -15.52 4.50
N TYR A 262 -9.67 -14.38 5.05
CA TYR A 262 -10.40 -13.69 6.11
C TYR A 262 -11.75 -13.18 5.62
N ALA A 263 -11.83 -12.62 4.41
CA ALA A 263 -13.10 -12.22 3.79
C ALA A 263 -14.09 -13.41 3.67
N LEU A 264 -13.60 -14.58 3.26
CA LEU A 264 -14.41 -15.79 3.23
C LEU A 264 -14.89 -16.22 4.63
N ARG A 265 -14.02 -16.14 5.65
CA ARG A 265 -14.40 -16.42 7.05
C ARG A 265 -15.44 -15.43 7.54
N ALA A 266 -15.31 -14.14 7.23
CA ALA A 266 -16.30 -13.12 7.53
C ALA A 266 -17.66 -13.41 6.87
N ALA A 267 -17.67 -13.82 5.59
CA ALA A 267 -18.87 -14.19 4.87
C ALA A 267 -19.57 -15.44 5.47
N ARG A 268 -18.81 -16.39 6.00
CA ARG A 268 -19.36 -17.56 6.74
C ARG A 268 -20.02 -17.13 8.05
N GLU A 269 -19.42 -16.23 8.81
CA GLU A 269 -20.02 -15.69 10.03
C GLU A 269 -21.26 -14.83 9.72
N ARG A 270 -21.32 -14.17 8.57
CA ARG A 270 -22.54 -13.49 8.12
C ARG A 270 -23.70 -14.45 7.90
N ILE A 271 -23.46 -15.65 7.38
CA ILE A 271 -24.50 -16.70 7.32
C ILE A 271 -24.96 -17.08 8.74
N SER A 272 -24.01 -17.21 9.69
CA SER A 272 -24.33 -17.51 11.08
C SER A 272 -25.15 -16.38 11.72
N GLU A 273 -24.83 -15.14 11.44
CA GLU A 273 -25.60 -13.96 11.85
C GLU A 273 -27.03 -14.04 11.31
N ARG A 274 -27.23 -14.31 10.00
CA ARG A 274 -28.55 -14.41 9.38
C ARG A 274 -29.36 -15.60 9.90
N LYS A 275 -28.71 -16.72 10.22
CA LYS A 275 -29.36 -17.84 10.93
C LYS A 275 -29.78 -17.44 12.35
N GLY A 276 -29.06 -16.57 13.01
CA GLY A 276 -29.40 -16.01 14.32
C GLY A 276 -30.72 -15.24 14.35
N ALA A 277 -31.22 -14.78 13.17
CA ALA A 277 -32.51 -14.14 13.07
C ALA A 277 -33.69 -15.08 13.38
N TYR A 278 -33.48 -16.40 13.37
CA TYR A 278 -34.47 -17.42 13.76
C TYR A 278 -34.32 -17.87 15.22
N MET A 279 -33.27 -17.43 15.90
CA MET A 279 -32.97 -17.83 17.27
C MET A 279 -33.67 -16.92 18.28
N PRO A 280 -34.01 -17.40 19.48
CA PRO A 280 -34.50 -16.57 20.55
C PRO A 280 -33.47 -15.51 20.95
N ARG A 281 -33.97 -14.37 21.44
CA ARG A 281 -33.17 -13.32 22.06
C ARG A 281 -33.62 -13.16 23.52
N VAL A 282 -32.67 -13.05 24.41
CA VAL A 282 -32.90 -12.78 25.82
C VAL A 282 -32.18 -11.51 26.19
N THR A 283 -32.96 -10.52 26.63
CA THR A 283 -32.44 -9.19 27.00
C THR A 283 -32.80 -8.91 28.46
N PHE A 284 -31.84 -8.52 29.27
CA PHE A 284 -32.06 -7.96 30.60
C PHE A 284 -32.42 -6.49 30.44
N ILE A 285 -33.48 -6.05 31.12
CA ILE A 285 -33.96 -4.67 31.13
C ILE A 285 -34.13 -4.24 32.58
N ALA A 286 -33.51 -3.09 32.93
CA ALA A 286 -33.78 -2.39 34.15
C ALA A 286 -34.14 -0.92 33.78
N GLN A 287 -35.32 -0.47 34.18
CA GLN A 287 -35.80 0.84 33.82
C GLN A 287 -36.41 1.54 35.06
N ARG A 288 -36.09 2.81 35.21
CA ARG A 288 -36.83 3.70 36.08
C ARG A 288 -37.44 4.83 35.26
N GLN A 289 -38.74 5.05 35.41
CA GLN A 289 -39.47 6.07 34.68
C GLN A 289 -40.28 6.90 35.68
N ASP A 290 -40.09 8.18 35.65
CA ASP A 290 -40.93 9.18 36.28
C ASP A 290 -41.75 9.88 35.20
N SER A 291 -43.07 9.81 35.26
CA SER A 291 -43.96 10.30 34.22
C SER A 291 -45.16 11.05 34.82
N ASP A 292 -45.41 12.23 34.31
CA ASP A 292 -46.60 13.05 34.59
C ASP A 292 -47.25 13.43 33.26
N VAL A 293 -47.83 12.44 32.54
CA VAL A 293 -48.34 12.57 31.18
C VAL A 293 -49.83 12.18 31.11
N GLY A 294 -50.48 11.96 32.22
CA GLY A 294 -51.90 11.59 32.27
C GLY A 294 -52.21 10.28 31.55
N PHE A 295 -51.44 9.22 31.78
CA PHE A 295 -51.48 7.98 31.00
C PHE A 295 -52.80 7.22 31.15
N ASP A 296 -53.45 7.20 32.28
CA ASP A 296 -54.59 6.32 32.56
C ASP A 296 -55.93 7.08 32.69
N ASN A 297 -56.20 8.01 31.77
CA ASN A 297 -57.44 8.84 31.80
C ASN A 297 -57.57 9.79 33.00
N LEU A 298 -56.58 9.89 33.83
CA LEU A 298 -56.48 10.84 34.93
C LEU A 298 -55.45 11.93 34.57
N PRO A 299 -55.87 13.19 34.53
CA PRO A 299 -55.01 14.29 34.07
C PRO A 299 -53.90 14.68 35.06
N ILE A 300 -53.80 14.05 36.22
CA ILE A 300 -52.88 14.45 37.28
C ILE A 300 -52.52 13.22 38.12
N SER A 301 -51.62 12.38 37.62
CA SER A 301 -50.92 11.44 38.49
C SER A 301 -49.52 11.22 38.03
N ARG A 302 -48.58 11.81 38.77
CA ARG A 302 -47.15 11.50 38.63
C ARG A 302 -46.96 10.06 39.02
N THR A 303 -46.39 9.30 38.10
CA THR A 303 -46.13 7.85 38.27
C THR A 303 -44.65 7.61 38.28
N ASP A 304 -44.10 7.10 39.36
CA ASP A 304 -42.75 6.58 39.47
C ASP A 304 -42.83 5.05 39.31
N ASN A 305 -42.30 4.54 38.21
CA ASN A 305 -42.32 3.13 37.91
C ASN A 305 -40.89 2.58 37.78
N THR A 306 -40.56 1.54 38.54
CA THR A 306 -39.31 0.79 38.41
C THR A 306 -39.61 -0.61 37.89
N TYR A 307 -39.00 -0.93 36.77
CA TYR A 307 -39.11 -2.23 36.13
C TYR A 307 -37.76 -2.91 36.04
N VAL A 308 -37.65 -4.17 36.48
CA VAL A 308 -36.50 -5.03 36.29
C VAL A 308 -37.01 -6.37 35.79
N GLY A 309 -36.49 -6.82 34.66
CA GLY A 309 -37.00 -8.05 34.06
C GLY A 309 -36.12 -8.61 32.95
N LEU A 310 -36.54 -9.75 32.46
CA LEU A 310 -35.97 -10.39 31.28
C LEU A 310 -37.02 -10.34 30.17
N ASP A 311 -36.63 -9.79 29.03
CA ASP A 311 -37.41 -9.85 27.80
C ASP A 311 -36.93 -11.06 26.99
N PHE A 312 -37.90 -11.88 26.57
CA PHE A 312 -37.69 -13.06 25.77
C PHE A 312 -38.48 -12.96 24.47
N SER A 313 -37.75 -12.87 23.36
CA SER A 313 -38.38 -12.68 22.03
C SER A 313 -37.95 -13.76 21.06
N ILE A 314 -38.92 -14.42 20.43
CA ILE A 314 -38.71 -15.40 19.34
C ILE A 314 -39.50 -14.91 18.11
N PRO A 315 -38.83 -14.61 16.98
CA PRO A 315 -39.54 -14.28 15.75
C PRO A 315 -40.07 -15.55 15.09
N ILE A 316 -41.39 -15.73 15.09
CA ILE A 316 -42.05 -16.91 14.52
C ILE A 316 -42.20 -16.80 13.00
N TYR A 317 -42.55 -15.62 12.49
CA TYR A 317 -42.72 -15.36 11.06
C TYR A 317 -42.45 -13.89 10.72
N ALA A 318 -41.59 -13.69 9.73
CA ALA A 318 -41.18 -12.33 9.30
C ALA A 318 -41.44 -12.10 7.79
N GLY A 319 -42.57 -12.61 7.27
CA GLY A 319 -42.97 -12.36 5.88
C GLY A 319 -41.98 -12.87 4.82
N GLY A 320 -41.13 -13.84 5.15
CA GLY A 320 -40.09 -14.37 4.24
C GLY A 320 -38.78 -13.60 4.18
N SER A 321 -38.67 -12.41 4.81
CA SER A 321 -37.49 -11.53 4.77
C SER A 321 -36.22 -12.23 5.32
N ASN A 322 -36.33 -13.00 6.41
CA ASN A 322 -35.21 -13.75 6.99
C ASN A 322 -34.67 -14.81 6.03
N ARG A 323 -35.58 -15.47 5.26
CA ARG A 323 -35.16 -16.47 4.26
C ARG A 323 -34.43 -15.81 3.09
N ALA A 324 -34.91 -14.68 2.61
CA ALA A 324 -34.27 -13.91 1.56
C ALA A 324 -32.88 -13.41 1.99
N ALA A 325 -32.76 -12.85 3.21
CA ALA A 325 -31.49 -12.40 3.77
C ALA A 325 -30.49 -13.56 3.98
N LEU A 326 -30.96 -14.74 4.37
CA LEU A 326 -30.10 -15.91 4.47
C LEU A 326 -29.63 -16.39 3.08
N SER A 327 -30.51 -16.41 2.07
CA SER A 327 -30.14 -16.74 0.69
C SER A 327 -29.12 -15.77 0.11
N GLU A 328 -29.27 -14.47 0.36
CA GLU A 328 -28.31 -13.44 0.01
C GLU A 328 -26.94 -13.72 0.63
N ALA A 329 -26.87 -14.00 1.94
CA ALA A 329 -25.62 -14.30 2.63
C ALA A 329 -24.93 -15.57 2.11
N ILE A 330 -25.70 -16.60 1.71
CA ILE A 330 -25.18 -17.80 1.06
C ILE A 330 -24.55 -17.46 -0.30
N SER A 331 -25.20 -16.62 -1.10
CA SER A 331 -24.67 -16.16 -2.39
C SER A 331 -23.40 -15.33 -2.21
N GLN A 332 -23.36 -14.43 -1.23
CA GLN A 332 -22.16 -13.65 -0.88
C GLN A 332 -20.98 -14.54 -0.46
N ARG A 333 -21.22 -15.62 0.31
CA ARG A 333 -20.17 -16.61 0.61
C ARG A 333 -19.65 -17.27 -0.67
N SER A 334 -20.52 -17.64 -1.60
CA SER A 334 -20.11 -18.27 -2.87
C SER A 334 -19.29 -17.30 -3.74
N ILE A 335 -19.59 -16.00 -3.69
CA ILE A 335 -18.76 -14.95 -4.32
C ILE A 335 -17.37 -14.93 -3.66
N ALA A 336 -17.30 -14.85 -2.33
CA ALA A 336 -16.02 -14.82 -1.61
C ALA A 336 -15.17 -16.10 -1.85
N GLU A 337 -15.80 -17.28 -2.01
CA GLU A 337 -15.10 -18.52 -2.38
C GLU A 337 -14.52 -18.45 -3.80
N SER A 338 -15.26 -17.84 -4.74
CA SER A 338 -14.80 -17.65 -6.11
C SER A 338 -13.68 -16.61 -6.21
N GLU A 339 -13.78 -15.50 -5.46
CA GLU A 339 -12.73 -14.47 -5.36
C GLU A 339 -11.44 -15.05 -4.75
N LEU A 340 -11.53 -15.83 -3.68
CA LEU A 340 -10.36 -16.49 -3.10
C LEU A 340 -9.70 -17.44 -4.11
N ARG A 341 -10.52 -18.19 -4.89
CA ARG A 341 -9.98 -19.06 -5.95
C ARG A 341 -9.30 -18.26 -7.05
N ALA A 342 -9.89 -17.14 -7.48
CA ALA A 342 -9.31 -16.27 -8.50
C ALA A 342 -7.95 -15.71 -8.06
N VAL A 343 -7.88 -15.15 -6.83
CA VAL A 343 -6.63 -14.59 -6.29
C VAL A 343 -5.55 -15.66 -6.12
N ARG A 344 -5.90 -16.90 -5.73
CA ARG A 344 -4.92 -17.99 -5.64
C ARG A 344 -4.35 -18.38 -7.01
N LEU A 345 -5.16 -18.36 -8.06
CA LEU A 345 -4.70 -18.64 -9.42
C LEU A 345 -3.79 -17.54 -9.92
N GLU A 346 -4.20 -16.28 -9.74
CA GLU A 346 -3.46 -15.09 -10.13
C GLU A 346 -2.13 -14.97 -9.37
N ALA A 347 -2.11 -15.14 -8.04
CA ALA A 347 -0.88 -15.16 -7.27
C ALA A 347 0.07 -16.28 -7.72
N GLY A 348 -0.44 -17.45 -8.03
CA GLY A 348 0.37 -18.53 -8.59
C GLY A 348 0.94 -18.23 -9.98
N GLU A 349 0.24 -17.45 -10.80
CA GLU A 349 0.73 -16.96 -12.09
C GLU A 349 1.81 -15.90 -11.89
N ARG A 350 1.58 -14.89 -11.04
CA ARG A 350 2.56 -13.84 -10.74
C ARG A 350 3.86 -14.41 -10.17
N VAL A 351 3.79 -15.37 -9.25
CA VAL A 351 4.99 -16.05 -8.72
C VAL A 351 5.75 -16.77 -9.81
N ARG A 352 5.06 -17.50 -10.71
CA ARG A 352 5.74 -18.18 -11.83
C ARG A 352 6.38 -17.18 -12.80
N SER A 353 5.69 -16.09 -13.09
CA SER A 353 6.23 -15.01 -13.93
C SER A 353 7.47 -14.37 -13.29
N ALA A 354 7.39 -13.98 -12.01
CA ALA A 354 8.52 -13.41 -11.28
C ALA A 354 9.71 -14.38 -11.20
N TYR A 355 9.46 -15.67 -10.95
CA TYR A 355 10.51 -16.69 -10.97
C TYR A 355 11.23 -16.78 -12.31
N LEU A 356 10.49 -16.81 -13.41
CA LEU A 356 11.06 -16.84 -14.76
C LEU A 356 11.84 -15.57 -15.09
N GLN A 357 11.37 -14.40 -14.59
CA GLN A 357 12.07 -13.14 -14.76
C GLN A 357 13.43 -13.15 -14.01
N VAL A 358 13.46 -13.64 -12.77
CA VAL A 358 14.72 -13.79 -12.01
C VAL A 358 15.67 -14.74 -12.75
N GLN A 359 15.19 -15.92 -13.15
CA GLN A 359 16.03 -16.89 -13.86
C GLN A 359 16.57 -16.33 -15.19
N SER A 360 15.72 -15.60 -15.92
CA SER A 360 16.14 -14.98 -17.19
C SER A 360 17.12 -13.83 -16.96
N SER A 361 16.90 -12.99 -15.93
CA SER A 361 17.81 -11.87 -15.63
C SER A 361 19.18 -12.35 -15.16
N GLU A 362 19.26 -13.42 -14.36
CA GLU A 362 20.51 -14.07 -13.98
C GLU A 362 21.32 -14.50 -15.20
N ALA A 363 20.71 -15.27 -16.11
CA ALA A 363 21.36 -15.72 -17.33
C ALA A 363 21.77 -14.57 -18.25
N ARG A 364 20.94 -13.49 -18.33
CA ARG A 364 21.29 -12.29 -19.11
C ARG A 364 22.45 -11.52 -18.50
N THR A 365 22.53 -11.41 -17.19
CA THR A 365 23.65 -10.75 -16.51
C THR A 365 24.97 -11.47 -16.77
N GLU A 366 24.97 -12.81 -16.72
CA GLU A 366 26.14 -13.60 -17.05
C GLU A 366 26.60 -13.42 -18.53
N ALA A 367 25.62 -13.45 -19.45
CA ALA A 367 25.89 -13.21 -20.88
C ALA A 367 26.37 -11.77 -21.13
N ALA A 368 25.82 -10.77 -20.45
CA ALA A 368 26.24 -9.38 -20.58
C ALA A 368 27.67 -9.14 -20.06
N ARG A 369 28.08 -9.81 -18.96
CA ARG A 369 29.49 -9.75 -18.51
C ARG A 369 30.48 -10.22 -19.57
N PHE A 370 30.19 -11.36 -20.21
CA PHE A 370 31.00 -11.86 -21.32
C PHE A 370 30.98 -10.93 -22.54
N LEU A 371 29.83 -10.30 -22.82
CA LEU A 371 29.70 -9.33 -23.90
C LEU A 371 30.58 -8.10 -23.67
N VAL A 372 30.59 -7.54 -22.46
CA VAL A 372 31.45 -6.39 -22.08
C VAL A 372 32.91 -6.73 -22.30
N GLU A 373 33.39 -7.87 -21.80
CA GLU A 373 34.76 -8.30 -22.00
C GLU A 373 35.14 -8.42 -23.48
N SER A 374 34.25 -9.07 -24.26
CA SER A 374 34.47 -9.29 -25.69
C SER A 374 34.47 -8.01 -26.52
N THR A 375 33.53 -7.07 -26.21
CA THR A 375 33.45 -5.80 -26.94
C THR A 375 34.57 -4.85 -26.56
N ALA A 376 35.02 -4.84 -25.28
CA ALA A 376 36.21 -4.08 -24.88
C ALA A 376 37.46 -4.52 -25.62
N LEU A 377 37.75 -5.85 -25.70
CA LEU A 377 38.86 -6.40 -26.46
C LEU A 377 38.73 -6.10 -27.95
N ALA A 378 37.50 -6.14 -28.52
CA ALA A 378 37.28 -5.80 -29.91
C ALA A 378 37.54 -4.30 -30.18
N ALA A 379 37.11 -3.41 -29.31
CA ALA A 379 37.35 -1.97 -29.44
C ALA A 379 38.87 -1.65 -29.36
N GLU A 380 39.59 -2.25 -28.43
CA GLU A 380 41.03 -2.11 -28.34
C GLU A 380 41.72 -2.61 -29.62
N ALA A 381 41.34 -3.79 -30.13
CA ALA A 381 41.90 -4.33 -31.38
C ALA A 381 41.62 -3.45 -32.60
N MET A 382 40.41 -2.87 -32.69
CA MET A 382 40.04 -1.93 -33.76
C MET A 382 40.83 -0.63 -33.66
N GLN A 383 41.05 -0.11 -32.46
CA GLN A 383 41.86 1.07 -32.22
C GLN A 383 43.33 0.84 -32.67
N GLN A 384 43.95 -0.30 -32.30
CA GLN A 384 45.30 -0.67 -32.72
C GLN A 384 45.37 -0.88 -34.23
N GLY A 385 44.37 -1.54 -34.82
CA GLY A 385 44.25 -1.71 -36.27
C GLY A 385 44.18 -0.40 -37.05
N PHE A 386 43.45 0.58 -36.49
CA PHE A 386 43.37 1.90 -37.08
C PHE A 386 44.69 2.67 -37.05
N GLU A 387 45.45 2.59 -35.96
CA GLU A 387 46.80 3.15 -35.85
C GLU A 387 47.77 2.55 -36.87
N LEU A 388 47.59 1.27 -37.18
CA LEU A 388 48.37 0.56 -38.19
C LEU A 388 47.84 0.76 -39.62
N GLY A 389 46.72 1.46 -39.79
CA GLY A 389 46.10 1.72 -41.11
C GLY A 389 45.41 0.52 -41.75
N THR A 390 45.09 -0.53 -40.98
CA THR A 390 44.42 -1.77 -41.44
C THR A 390 42.90 -1.77 -41.26
N VAL A 391 42.38 -0.84 -40.45
CA VAL A 391 40.96 -0.71 -40.08
C VAL A 391 40.51 0.73 -40.33
N THR A 392 39.24 0.91 -40.69
CA THR A 392 38.68 2.25 -40.96
C THR A 392 38.26 2.97 -39.69
N SER A 393 38.19 4.29 -39.73
CA SER A 393 37.71 5.11 -38.62
C SER A 393 36.27 4.77 -38.20
N VAL A 394 35.43 4.36 -39.17
CA VAL A 394 34.06 3.93 -38.99
C VAL A 394 33.99 2.64 -38.15
N ASP A 395 34.90 1.70 -38.39
CA ASP A 395 34.93 0.45 -37.63
C ASP A 395 35.28 0.71 -36.17
N VAL A 396 36.24 1.64 -35.90
CA VAL A 396 36.58 2.07 -34.52
C VAL A 396 35.40 2.72 -33.83
N LEU A 397 34.70 3.66 -34.49
CA LEU A 397 33.50 4.34 -33.91
C LEU A 397 32.40 3.35 -33.61
N ASN A 398 32.19 2.34 -34.47
CA ASN A 398 31.22 1.28 -34.21
C ASN A 398 31.63 0.40 -33.03
N ALA A 399 32.92 0.01 -32.95
CA ALA A 399 33.41 -0.82 -31.85
C ALA A 399 33.31 -0.11 -30.49
N LEU A 400 33.63 1.20 -30.42
CA LEU A 400 33.44 2.02 -29.22
C LEU A 400 31.97 2.08 -28.80
N ARG A 401 31.08 2.36 -29.74
CA ARG A 401 29.63 2.38 -29.44
C ARG A 401 29.17 1.02 -28.91
N ASP A 402 29.59 -0.09 -29.52
CA ASP A 402 29.18 -1.42 -29.10
C ASP A 402 29.74 -1.79 -27.71
N GLN A 403 30.95 -1.34 -27.37
CA GLN A 403 31.54 -1.48 -26.03
C GLN A 403 30.68 -0.72 -24.97
N TYR A 404 30.50 0.59 -25.13
CA TYR A 404 29.78 1.38 -24.15
C TYR A 404 28.29 0.94 -24.01
N ARG A 405 27.68 0.49 -25.11
CA ARG A 405 26.36 -0.11 -25.06
C ARG A 405 26.34 -1.39 -24.22
N ALA A 406 27.32 -2.27 -24.40
CA ALA A 406 27.43 -3.51 -23.61
C ALA A 406 27.60 -3.21 -22.12
N GLU A 407 28.38 -2.18 -21.76
CA GLU A 407 28.55 -1.73 -20.37
C GLU A 407 27.22 -1.24 -19.78
N ARG A 408 26.46 -0.40 -20.48
CA ARG A 408 25.13 0.05 -20.06
C ARG A 408 24.15 -1.13 -19.94
N ASP A 409 24.15 -2.05 -20.89
CA ASP A 409 23.28 -3.24 -20.87
C ASP A 409 23.62 -4.15 -19.66
N LEU A 410 24.87 -4.27 -19.26
CA LEU A 410 25.28 -5.02 -18.06
C LEU A 410 24.70 -4.39 -16.79
N GLN A 411 24.88 -3.10 -16.59
CA GLN A 411 24.33 -2.42 -15.41
C GLN A 411 22.82 -2.52 -15.36
N GLN A 412 22.15 -2.32 -16.48
CA GLN A 412 20.70 -2.50 -16.57
C GLN A 412 20.26 -3.91 -16.13
N THR A 413 20.93 -4.98 -16.62
CA THR A 413 20.55 -6.35 -16.26
C THR A 413 20.79 -6.66 -14.78
N ARG A 414 21.80 -6.06 -14.14
CA ARG A 414 22.05 -6.18 -12.70
C ARG A 414 20.92 -5.55 -11.87
N TYR A 415 20.51 -4.33 -12.20
CA TYR A 415 19.38 -3.68 -11.52
C TYR A 415 18.07 -4.43 -11.75
N GLU A 416 17.80 -4.89 -12.98
CA GLU A 416 16.62 -5.71 -13.27
C GLU A 416 16.60 -7.00 -12.43
N HIS A 417 17.74 -7.64 -12.22
CA HIS A 417 17.84 -8.85 -11.41
C HIS A 417 17.43 -8.59 -9.96
N ILE A 418 17.95 -7.52 -9.35
CA ILE A 418 17.56 -7.11 -7.98
C ILE A 418 16.05 -6.83 -7.90
N LYS A 419 15.51 -6.05 -8.84
CA LYS A 419 14.08 -5.71 -8.87
C LYS A 419 13.21 -6.97 -8.98
N TYR A 420 13.60 -7.94 -9.80
CA TYR A 420 12.85 -9.21 -9.94
C TYR A 420 12.96 -10.11 -8.71
N LEU A 421 14.08 -10.11 -8.01
CA LEU A 421 14.21 -10.81 -6.72
C LEU A 421 13.25 -10.24 -5.67
N LEU A 422 13.22 -8.91 -5.53
CA LEU A 422 12.30 -8.23 -4.63
C LEU A 422 10.83 -8.49 -5.01
N LEU A 423 10.52 -8.45 -6.31
CA LEU A 423 9.20 -8.80 -6.83
C LEU A 423 8.82 -10.24 -6.45
N LEU A 424 9.71 -11.21 -6.61
CA LEU A 424 9.47 -12.60 -6.24
C LEU A 424 9.22 -12.73 -4.73
N LYS A 425 10.03 -12.08 -3.89
CA LYS A 425 9.84 -12.06 -2.42
C LYS A 425 8.49 -11.44 -2.04
N ARG A 426 8.06 -10.36 -2.69
CA ARG A 426 6.72 -9.76 -2.51
C ARG A 426 5.60 -10.72 -2.90
N GLU A 427 5.66 -11.32 -4.08
CA GLU A 427 4.61 -12.22 -4.58
C GLU A 427 4.53 -13.53 -3.78
N THR A 428 5.62 -13.96 -3.17
CA THR A 428 5.63 -15.09 -2.23
C THR A 428 5.14 -14.71 -0.82
N GLY A 429 5.11 -13.42 -0.48
CA GLY A 429 4.78 -12.92 0.86
C GLY A 429 5.89 -13.18 1.88
N THR A 430 7.13 -13.20 1.41
CA THR A 430 8.32 -13.39 2.25
C THR A 430 9.18 -12.14 2.34
N LEU A 431 8.75 -11.05 1.68
CA LEU A 431 9.45 -9.78 1.74
C LEU A 431 9.35 -9.19 3.15
N ASP A 432 10.49 -8.94 3.78
CA ASP A 432 10.59 -8.35 5.11
C ASP A 432 11.62 -7.21 5.16
N ALA A 433 11.80 -6.63 6.35
CA ALA A 433 12.76 -5.54 6.55
C ALA A 433 14.21 -6.00 6.42
N GLU A 434 14.50 -7.28 6.74
CA GLU A 434 15.86 -7.83 6.61
C GLU A 434 16.29 -7.91 5.14
N ASP A 435 15.36 -8.24 4.23
CA ASP A 435 15.59 -8.22 2.80
C ASP A 435 15.98 -6.83 2.28
N MET A 436 15.38 -5.79 2.85
CA MET A 436 15.67 -4.40 2.48
C MET A 436 17.05 -3.97 2.99
N LEU A 437 17.45 -4.42 4.19
CA LEU A 437 18.78 -4.20 4.73
C LEU A 437 19.83 -4.99 3.93
N GLU A 438 19.53 -6.21 3.49
CA GLU A 438 20.39 -7.00 2.61
C GLU A 438 20.67 -6.24 1.31
N VAL A 439 19.62 -5.74 0.65
CA VAL A 439 19.77 -4.92 -0.57
C VAL A 439 20.56 -3.64 -0.29
N GLY A 440 20.35 -2.99 0.85
CA GLY A 440 21.13 -1.84 1.28
C GLY A 440 22.61 -2.15 1.44
N SER A 441 22.98 -3.37 1.85
CA SER A 441 24.38 -3.80 2.01
C SER A 441 25.14 -3.96 0.70
N TRP A 442 24.44 -4.08 -0.44
CA TRP A 442 25.06 -4.13 -1.78
C TRP A 442 25.39 -2.75 -2.34
N LEU A 443 24.99 -1.69 -1.63
CA LEU A 443 25.18 -0.31 -2.04
C LEU A 443 26.35 0.32 -1.31
N THR A 444 27.18 1.05 -2.04
CA THR A 444 28.34 1.78 -1.53
C THR A 444 28.13 3.29 -1.68
N PRO A 445 28.74 4.12 -0.80
CA PRO A 445 28.69 5.56 -0.95
C PRO A 445 29.20 6.01 -2.32
N PRO A 446 28.64 7.08 -2.90
CA PRO A 446 29.17 7.62 -4.16
C PRO A 446 30.66 7.94 -4.02
N GLN A 447 31.43 7.61 -5.03
CA GLN A 447 32.86 7.94 -5.06
C GLN A 447 32.99 9.45 -5.25
N ALA A 448 33.69 10.11 -4.32
CA ALA A 448 33.88 11.57 -4.29
C ALA A 448 34.78 12.05 -5.42
#